data_28633f702183d8aab8a426d0fe95b09f
#
_entry.id   28633f702183d8aab8a426d0fe95b09f
#
_cell.length_a   1.000
_cell.length_b   1.000
_cell.length_c   1.000
_cell.angle_alpha   90.00
_cell.angle_beta   90.00
_cell.angle_gamma   90.00
#
_symmetry.space_group_name_H-M   'P 1'
#
loop_
_entity.id
_entity.type
_entity.pdbx_description
1 polymer ?
#
loop_
_entity_poly.entity_id
_entity_poly.type
_entity_poly.pdbx_seq_one_letter_code
_entity_poly.pdbx_strand_id
1 'polypeptide(L)'
;MGASKTIESESEVEIAAWLRAGGLVVAASERAARSLTAAFHRARRAEGLAAWPAPAIFNRQTFLLNAWRNHSSPSDARLLLDPLQEQSIWTDIVGSDQHMATLLEGPRNRIARLAMDAHKLLCEYAPQFLNQKARANWQQDAENLSAWLTAFDQTCRTASLLSPARLPLELITLIEAASATPSRPPLLLAGFDRILPTERRLFDAWGKWQVTSAGKPARQIRFYSTSDTQSELAACALWCKHHLAANPDSNLLVITQDLSVRRGEIERAFLNFAASSPSDASALFEFSLGIPLSQVA
;
A
#
# COMPACT_ATOMS: atom_id res chain seq x y z
N MET A 1 37.80 -6.73 16.67
CA MET A 1 36.94 -6.24 15.59
C MET A 1 36.27 -7.45 14.95
N GLY A 2 35.12 -7.87 15.48
CA GLY A 2 34.34 -8.96 14.94
C GLY A 2 33.39 -8.42 13.88
N ALA A 3 33.57 -8.84 12.64
CA ALA A 3 32.63 -8.55 11.57
C ALA A 3 31.29 -9.20 11.92
N SER A 4 30.29 -8.40 12.24
CA SER A 4 28.89 -8.84 12.37
C SER A 4 28.45 -9.37 11.04
N LYS A 5 28.36 -10.69 10.90
CA LYS A 5 27.84 -11.37 9.74
C LYS A 5 26.32 -11.15 9.72
N THR A 6 25.89 -10.11 8.99
CA THR A 6 24.47 -9.88 8.75
C THR A 6 23.92 -11.14 8.06
N ILE A 7 23.07 -11.89 8.76
CA ILE A 7 22.38 -13.05 8.20
C ILE A 7 21.37 -12.50 7.20
N GLU A 8 21.68 -12.57 5.91
CA GLU A 8 20.71 -12.29 4.85
C GLU A 8 19.54 -13.26 4.99
N SER A 9 18.33 -12.74 4.93
CA SER A 9 17.13 -13.59 4.97
C SER A 9 17.04 -14.39 3.66
N GLU A 10 16.51 -15.62 3.70
CA GLU A 10 16.31 -16.46 2.49
C GLU A 10 15.56 -15.68 1.38
N SER A 11 14.63 -14.78 1.77
CA SER A 11 13.91 -13.92 0.84
C SER A 11 14.79 -12.85 0.17
N GLU A 12 15.81 -12.32 0.85
CA GLU A 12 16.73 -11.34 0.25
C GLU A 12 17.63 -12.00 -0.81
N VAL A 13 18.07 -13.23 -0.57
CA VAL A 13 18.85 -14.04 -1.54
C VAL A 13 18.00 -14.35 -2.76
N GLU A 14 16.73 -14.75 -2.57
CA GLU A 14 15.78 -15.01 -3.66
C GLU A 14 15.56 -13.76 -4.53
N ILE A 15 15.32 -12.60 -3.91
CA ILE A 15 15.11 -11.32 -4.59
C ILE A 15 16.36 -10.92 -5.40
N ALA A 16 17.56 -11.05 -4.83
CA ALA A 16 18.79 -10.72 -5.53
C ALA A 16 19.02 -11.63 -6.76
N ALA A 17 18.71 -12.92 -6.65
CA ALA A 17 18.78 -13.86 -7.77
C ALA A 17 17.76 -13.52 -8.86
N TRP A 18 16.55 -13.17 -8.49
CA TRP A 18 15.48 -12.77 -9.41
C TRP A 18 15.83 -11.54 -10.23
N LEU A 19 16.35 -10.51 -9.57
CA LEU A 19 16.78 -9.27 -10.24
C LEU A 19 17.95 -9.51 -11.19
N ARG A 20 18.90 -10.40 -10.82
CA ARG A 20 20.01 -10.81 -11.71
C ARG A 20 19.53 -11.53 -12.95
N ALA A 21 18.45 -12.28 -12.86
CA ALA A 21 17.82 -12.96 -13.99
C ALA A 21 16.96 -12.02 -14.86
N GLY A 22 16.95 -10.69 -14.58
CA GLY A 22 16.20 -9.69 -15.35
C GLY A 22 14.72 -9.58 -14.96
N GLY A 23 14.32 -10.15 -13.82
CA GLY A 23 12.96 -10.01 -13.29
C GLY A 23 12.70 -8.67 -12.64
N LEU A 24 11.42 -8.33 -12.44
CA LEU A 24 10.95 -7.18 -11.67
C LEU A 24 10.46 -7.63 -10.30
N VAL A 25 10.65 -6.79 -9.29
CA VAL A 25 10.07 -6.97 -7.95
C VAL A 25 9.00 -5.93 -7.72
N VAL A 26 7.79 -6.38 -7.39
CA VAL A 26 6.69 -5.51 -6.99
C VAL A 26 6.47 -5.67 -5.49
N ALA A 27 6.69 -4.63 -4.73
CA ALA A 27 6.47 -4.60 -3.29
C ALA A 27 5.08 -4.08 -2.93
N ALA A 28 4.44 -4.68 -1.94
CA ALA A 28 3.09 -4.31 -1.51
C ALA A 28 2.98 -2.86 -1.00
N SER A 29 4.07 -2.29 -0.49
CA SER A 29 4.12 -0.92 0.00
C SER A 29 5.40 -0.19 -0.40
N GLU A 30 5.37 1.14 -0.35
CA GLU A 30 6.55 1.96 -0.60
C GLU A 30 7.66 1.70 0.42
N ARG A 31 7.30 1.48 1.69
CA ARG A 31 8.27 1.13 2.75
C ARG A 31 8.98 -0.19 2.43
N ALA A 32 8.22 -1.20 2.01
CA ALA A 32 8.78 -2.48 1.60
C ALA A 32 9.72 -2.31 0.40
N ALA A 33 9.31 -1.55 -0.63
CA ALA A 33 10.15 -1.27 -1.79
C ALA A 33 11.47 -0.59 -1.39
N ARG A 34 11.42 0.43 -0.53
CA ARG A 34 12.62 1.13 -0.03
C ARG A 34 13.52 0.20 0.79
N SER A 35 12.94 -0.62 1.67
CA SER A 35 13.70 -1.59 2.47
C SER A 35 14.44 -2.61 1.60
N LEU A 36 13.75 -3.18 0.62
CA LEU A 36 14.32 -4.15 -0.33
C LEU A 36 15.40 -3.50 -1.20
N THR A 37 15.19 -2.29 -1.66
CA THR A 37 16.19 -1.51 -2.41
C THR A 37 17.45 -1.26 -1.56
N ALA A 38 17.28 -0.87 -0.30
CA ALA A 38 18.40 -0.66 0.62
C ALA A 38 19.16 -1.96 0.91
N ALA A 39 18.44 -3.08 1.09
CA ALA A 39 19.05 -4.41 1.26
C ALA A 39 19.85 -4.82 0.02
N PHE A 40 19.29 -4.64 -1.18
CA PHE A 40 20.01 -4.89 -2.43
C PHE A 40 21.30 -4.07 -2.53
N HIS A 41 21.25 -2.77 -2.22
CA HIS A 41 22.45 -1.93 -2.26
C HIS A 41 23.52 -2.34 -1.21
N ARG A 42 23.08 -2.78 -0.01
CA ARG A 42 24.01 -3.32 0.99
C ARG A 42 24.71 -4.58 0.48
N ALA A 43 23.96 -5.52 -0.11
CA ALA A 43 24.52 -6.73 -0.68
C ALA A 43 25.55 -6.44 -1.78
N ARG A 44 25.23 -5.49 -2.71
CA ARG A 44 26.18 -5.09 -3.77
C ARG A 44 27.48 -4.49 -3.23
N ARG A 45 27.40 -3.65 -2.19
CA ARG A 45 28.58 -3.11 -1.52
C ARG A 45 29.41 -4.20 -0.84
N ALA A 46 28.75 -5.18 -0.21
CA ALA A 46 29.44 -6.30 0.42
C ALA A 46 30.16 -7.20 -0.61
N GLU A 47 29.67 -7.28 -1.85
CA GLU A 47 30.33 -7.95 -2.98
C GLU A 47 31.54 -7.14 -3.52
N GLY A 48 31.81 -5.95 -2.97
CA GLY A 48 32.95 -5.11 -3.38
C GLY A 48 32.72 -4.31 -4.66
N LEU A 49 31.49 -4.21 -5.15
CA LEU A 49 31.17 -3.46 -6.36
C LEU A 49 31.19 -1.95 -6.09
N ALA A 50 31.79 -1.16 -6.97
CA ALA A 50 31.80 0.29 -6.91
C ALA A 50 30.57 0.94 -7.56
N ALA A 51 29.97 0.27 -8.56
CA ALA A 51 28.78 0.76 -9.26
C ALA A 51 27.92 -0.43 -9.75
N TRP A 52 26.63 -0.22 -9.82
CA TRP A 52 25.66 -1.18 -10.34
C TRP A 52 24.39 -0.48 -10.83
N PRO A 53 23.64 -1.07 -11.76
CA PRO A 53 22.34 -0.54 -12.18
C PRO A 53 21.36 -0.48 -11.02
N ALA A 54 20.44 0.51 -11.05
CA ALA A 54 19.34 0.58 -10.11
C ALA A 54 18.49 -0.70 -10.19
N PRO A 55 18.13 -1.32 -9.05
CA PRO A 55 17.33 -2.53 -9.07
C PRO A 55 15.90 -2.23 -9.55
N ALA A 56 15.35 -3.14 -10.32
CA ALA A 56 13.96 -3.05 -10.78
C ALA A 56 12.98 -3.44 -9.66
N ILE A 57 12.99 -2.69 -8.57
CA ILE A 57 12.12 -2.85 -7.39
C ILE A 57 11.17 -1.66 -7.34
N PHE A 58 9.87 -1.91 -7.42
CA PHE A 58 8.83 -0.90 -7.45
C PHE A 58 7.78 -1.16 -6.37
N ASN A 59 7.21 -0.14 -5.79
CA ASN A 59 5.94 -0.33 -5.10
C ASN A 59 4.80 -0.52 -6.14
N ARG A 60 3.64 -0.99 -5.67
CA ARG A 60 2.48 -1.26 -6.51
C ARG A 60 2.11 -0.09 -7.42
N GLN A 61 2.05 1.13 -6.88
CA GLN A 61 1.67 2.32 -7.64
C GLN A 61 2.70 2.67 -8.71
N THR A 62 3.97 2.68 -8.37
CA THR A 62 5.05 2.95 -9.33
C THR A 62 5.11 1.90 -10.43
N PHE A 63 4.87 0.63 -10.12
CA PHE A 63 4.76 -0.43 -11.12
C PHE A 63 3.63 -0.14 -12.11
N LEU A 64 2.44 0.18 -11.63
CA LEU A 64 1.28 0.50 -12.49
C LEU A 64 1.55 1.71 -13.38
N LEU A 65 2.14 2.78 -12.83
CA LEU A 65 2.48 3.99 -13.58
C LEU A 65 3.53 3.72 -14.67
N ASN A 66 4.56 2.95 -14.36
CA ASN A 66 5.58 2.57 -15.33
C ASN A 66 4.99 1.66 -16.42
N ALA A 67 4.16 0.70 -16.03
CA ALA A 67 3.46 -0.15 -16.98
C ALA A 67 2.55 0.67 -17.90
N TRP A 68 1.81 1.64 -17.37
CA TRP A 68 0.98 2.56 -18.16
C TRP A 68 1.81 3.34 -19.17
N ARG A 69 2.88 3.99 -18.73
CA ARG A 69 3.77 4.77 -19.62
C ARG A 69 4.37 3.96 -20.76
N ASN A 70 4.64 2.68 -20.50
CA ASN A 70 5.27 1.78 -21.47
C ASN A 70 4.28 1.11 -22.43
N HIS A 71 3.00 1.02 -22.09
CA HIS A 71 1.99 0.32 -22.89
C HIS A 71 0.93 1.24 -23.48
N SER A 72 0.73 2.44 -22.92
CA SER A 72 -0.18 3.41 -23.51
C SER A 72 0.38 3.96 -24.82
N SER A 73 -0.49 4.14 -25.81
CA SER A 73 -0.11 4.79 -27.07
C SER A 73 0.20 6.26 -26.83
N PRO A 74 1.14 6.87 -27.56
CA PRO A 74 1.32 8.33 -27.56
C PRO A 74 0.04 9.12 -27.93
N SER A 75 -0.91 8.48 -28.62
CA SER A 75 -2.24 9.04 -28.92
C SER A 75 -3.23 8.93 -27.75
N ASP A 76 -2.94 8.15 -26.71
CA ASP A 76 -3.76 8.09 -25.49
C ASP A 76 -3.38 9.23 -24.56
N ALA A 77 -4.01 10.38 -24.78
CA ALA A 77 -3.76 11.63 -24.06
C ALA A 77 -4.52 11.69 -22.71
N ARG A 78 -5.03 10.57 -22.18
CA ARG A 78 -5.77 10.59 -20.90
C ARG A 78 -4.86 11.02 -19.75
N LEU A 79 -5.34 12.01 -18.99
CA LEU A 79 -4.68 12.49 -17.78
C LEU A 79 -5.06 11.58 -16.60
N LEU A 80 -4.07 10.99 -15.97
CA LEU A 80 -4.28 10.27 -14.73
C LEU A 80 -4.56 11.25 -13.59
N LEU A 81 -5.71 11.09 -12.96
CA LEU A 81 -6.13 11.93 -11.83
C LEU A 81 -5.24 11.70 -10.60
N ASP A 82 -4.95 12.76 -9.88
CA ASP A 82 -4.50 12.64 -8.49
C ASP A 82 -5.69 12.47 -7.53
N PRO A 83 -5.46 12.05 -6.27
CA PRO A 83 -6.55 11.80 -5.32
C PRO A 83 -7.42 13.03 -5.03
N LEU A 84 -6.86 14.25 -5.07
CA LEU A 84 -7.62 15.47 -4.81
C LEU A 84 -8.49 15.86 -6.01
N GLN A 85 -7.95 15.73 -7.21
CA GLN A 85 -8.70 15.93 -8.45
C GLN A 85 -9.88 14.95 -8.56
N GLU A 86 -9.63 13.67 -8.28
CA GLU A 86 -10.69 12.66 -8.29
C GLU A 86 -11.76 12.95 -7.24
N GLN A 87 -11.36 13.30 -6.01
CA GLN A 87 -12.30 13.68 -4.95
C GLN A 87 -13.11 14.92 -5.32
N SER A 88 -12.53 15.93 -5.97
CA SER A 88 -13.25 17.12 -6.44
C SER A 88 -14.36 16.75 -7.43
N ILE A 89 -14.05 15.90 -8.42
CA ILE A 89 -15.04 15.42 -9.39
C ILE A 89 -16.19 14.69 -8.68
N TRP A 90 -15.88 13.81 -7.73
CA TRP A 90 -16.91 13.12 -6.94
C TRP A 90 -17.75 14.08 -6.11
N THR A 91 -17.14 15.13 -5.54
CA THR A 91 -17.85 16.17 -4.77
C THR A 91 -18.82 16.95 -5.64
N ASP A 92 -18.44 17.29 -6.87
CA ASP A 92 -19.28 17.99 -7.83
C ASP A 92 -20.45 17.10 -8.30
N ILE A 93 -20.21 15.84 -8.57
CA ILE A 93 -21.24 14.87 -8.97
C ILE A 93 -22.27 14.69 -7.84
N VAL A 94 -21.83 14.44 -6.61
CA VAL A 94 -22.71 14.30 -5.46
C VAL A 94 -23.45 15.60 -5.17
N GLY A 95 -22.78 16.75 -5.32
CA GLY A 95 -23.38 18.07 -5.12
C GLY A 95 -24.44 18.44 -6.16
N SER A 96 -24.38 17.84 -7.35
CA SER A 96 -25.38 18.04 -8.42
C SER A 96 -26.62 17.16 -8.25
N ASP A 97 -26.58 16.19 -7.33
CA ASP A 97 -27.74 15.35 -7.00
C ASP A 97 -28.77 16.14 -6.20
N GLN A 98 -30.02 16.15 -6.66
CA GLN A 98 -31.11 16.92 -6.03
C GLN A 98 -31.32 16.57 -4.55
N HIS A 99 -31.15 15.28 -4.19
CA HIS A 99 -31.31 14.81 -2.81
C HIS A 99 -30.14 15.20 -1.93
N MET A 100 -28.95 15.43 -2.51
CA MET A 100 -27.73 15.80 -1.80
C MET A 100 -27.46 17.32 -1.82
N ALA A 101 -28.10 18.06 -2.72
CA ALA A 101 -27.89 19.52 -2.90
C ALA A 101 -28.19 20.33 -1.64
N THR A 102 -29.10 19.85 -0.79
CA THR A 102 -29.48 20.51 0.48
C THR A 102 -28.52 20.25 1.64
N LEU A 103 -27.59 19.31 1.46
CA LEU A 103 -26.61 18.98 2.50
C LEU A 103 -25.55 20.08 2.63
N LEU A 104 -25.10 20.30 3.86
CA LEU A 104 -23.90 21.09 4.14
C LEU A 104 -22.66 20.47 3.49
N GLU A 105 -21.65 21.28 3.26
CA GLU A 105 -20.42 20.87 2.60
C GLU A 105 -19.72 19.65 3.27
N GLY A 106 -19.62 19.64 4.60
CA GLY A 106 -18.96 18.56 5.33
C GLY A 106 -19.58 17.17 5.12
N PRO A 107 -20.91 16.98 5.32
CA PRO A 107 -21.60 15.75 4.99
C PRO A 107 -21.48 15.36 3.50
N ARG A 108 -21.63 16.33 2.59
CA ARG A 108 -21.50 16.09 1.15
C ARG A 108 -20.11 15.57 0.77
N ASN A 109 -19.05 16.15 1.28
CA ASN A 109 -17.68 15.71 1.06
C ASN A 109 -17.44 14.28 1.60
N ARG A 110 -18.06 13.91 2.70
CA ARG A 110 -18.00 12.52 3.22
C ARG A 110 -18.69 11.53 2.30
N ILE A 111 -19.88 11.87 1.78
CA ILE A 111 -20.61 11.03 0.83
C ILE A 111 -19.81 10.88 -0.47
N ALA A 112 -19.24 11.96 -1.00
CA ALA A 112 -18.38 11.92 -2.17
C ALA A 112 -17.16 10.99 -1.97
N ARG A 113 -16.53 11.03 -0.80
CA ARG A 113 -15.44 10.12 -0.46
C ARG A 113 -15.92 8.66 -0.41
N LEU A 114 -17.07 8.39 0.21
CA LEU A 114 -17.64 7.04 0.22
C LEU A 114 -17.98 6.53 -1.18
N ALA A 115 -18.47 7.38 -2.07
CA ALA A 115 -18.72 7.02 -3.47
C ALA A 115 -17.41 6.71 -4.21
N MET A 116 -16.37 7.51 -4.01
CA MET A 116 -15.03 7.26 -4.54
C MET A 116 -14.45 5.95 -4.02
N ASP A 117 -14.57 5.66 -2.73
CA ASP A 117 -14.10 4.41 -2.13
C ASP A 117 -14.90 3.21 -2.66
N ALA A 118 -16.23 3.35 -2.83
CA ALA A 118 -17.07 2.32 -3.45
C ALA A 118 -16.64 2.06 -4.91
N HIS A 119 -16.38 3.10 -5.70
CA HIS A 119 -15.86 2.96 -7.06
C HIS A 119 -14.53 2.19 -7.08
N LYS A 120 -13.61 2.52 -6.16
CA LYS A 120 -12.34 1.81 -6.02
C LYS A 120 -12.57 0.32 -5.70
N LEU A 121 -13.45 0.00 -4.74
CA LEU A 121 -13.78 -1.38 -4.41
C LEU A 121 -14.40 -2.14 -5.60
N LEU A 122 -15.26 -1.50 -6.39
CA LEU A 122 -15.75 -2.10 -7.62
C LEU A 122 -14.64 -2.40 -8.62
N CYS A 123 -13.70 -1.48 -8.82
CA CYS A 123 -12.54 -1.71 -9.67
C CYS A 123 -11.68 -2.88 -9.18
N GLU A 124 -11.50 -3.03 -7.87
CA GLU A 124 -10.64 -4.04 -7.27
C GLU A 124 -11.28 -5.44 -7.22
N TYR A 125 -12.58 -5.53 -6.93
CA TYR A 125 -13.25 -6.80 -6.63
C TYR A 125 -14.33 -7.22 -7.62
N ALA A 126 -15.04 -6.27 -8.23
CA ALA A 126 -16.22 -6.53 -9.03
C ALA A 126 -16.34 -5.58 -10.23
N PRO A 127 -15.34 -5.55 -11.13
CA PRO A 127 -15.28 -4.58 -12.24
C PRO A 127 -16.45 -4.71 -13.22
N GLN A 128 -17.16 -5.83 -13.26
CA GLN A 128 -18.37 -5.98 -14.08
C GLN A 128 -19.43 -4.94 -13.73
N PHE A 129 -19.51 -4.50 -12.47
CA PHE A 129 -20.46 -3.48 -12.03
C PHE A 129 -20.05 -2.04 -12.39
N LEU A 130 -18.92 -1.83 -13.02
CA LEU A 130 -18.62 -0.55 -13.67
C LEU A 130 -19.51 -0.34 -14.90
N ASN A 131 -20.01 -1.41 -15.51
CA ASN A 131 -20.97 -1.34 -16.60
C ASN A 131 -22.37 -1.04 -16.05
N GLN A 132 -23.02 0.03 -16.57
CA GLN A 132 -24.36 0.43 -16.17
C GLN A 132 -25.40 -0.69 -16.32
N LYS A 133 -25.31 -1.50 -17.36
CA LYS A 133 -26.24 -2.62 -17.59
C LYS A 133 -26.17 -3.68 -16.48
N ALA A 134 -24.98 -3.92 -15.92
CA ALA A 134 -24.81 -4.85 -14.82
C ALA A 134 -25.42 -4.36 -13.50
N ARG A 135 -25.68 -3.05 -13.40
CA ARG A 135 -26.32 -2.40 -12.24
C ARG A 135 -27.82 -2.24 -12.35
N ALA A 136 -28.45 -2.72 -13.43
CA ALA A 136 -29.88 -2.53 -13.70
C ALA A 136 -30.81 -3.04 -12.56
N ASN A 137 -30.35 -4.02 -11.80
CA ASN A 137 -31.10 -4.62 -10.70
C ASN A 137 -30.67 -4.10 -9.31
N TRP A 138 -29.91 -3.02 -9.24
CA TRP A 138 -29.55 -2.43 -7.95
C TRP A 138 -30.80 -1.82 -7.30
N GLN A 139 -31.01 -2.13 -6.02
CA GLN A 139 -32.15 -1.63 -5.27
C GLN A 139 -31.99 -0.13 -4.94
N GLN A 140 -33.06 0.48 -4.51
CA GLN A 140 -33.20 1.92 -4.26
C GLN A 140 -32.04 2.55 -3.45
N ASP A 141 -31.49 1.83 -2.47
CA ASP A 141 -30.35 2.31 -1.65
C ASP A 141 -29.05 2.47 -2.44
N ALA A 142 -28.89 1.76 -3.56
CA ALA A 142 -27.70 1.84 -4.42
C ALA A 142 -27.96 2.60 -5.73
N GLU A 143 -29.18 3.08 -5.96
CA GLU A 143 -29.57 3.79 -7.19
C GLU A 143 -28.77 5.08 -7.36
N ASN A 144 -28.63 5.85 -6.31
CA ASN A 144 -27.84 7.10 -6.33
C ASN A 144 -26.38 6.80 -6.69
N LEU A 145 -25.77 5.79 -6.08
CA LEU A 145 -24.41 5.38 -6.44
C LEU A 145 -24.30 4.96 -7.90
N SER A 146 -25.31 4.26 -8.45
CA SER A 146 -25.34 3.87 -9.87
C SER A 146 -25.38 5.10 -10.80
N ALA A 147 -26.16 6.11 -10.45
CA ALA A 147 -26.22 7.37 -11.18
C ALA A 147 -24.89 8.12 -11.12
N TRP A 148 -24.31 8.24 -9.94
CA TRP A 148 -22.99 8.90 -9.73
C TRP A 148 -21.85 8.18 -10.45
N LEU A 149 -21.81 6.85 -10.45
CA LEU A 149 -20.84 6.07 -11.23
C LEU A 149 -20.98 6.37 -12.74
N THR A 150 -22.20 6.49 -13.23
CA THR A 150 -22.46 6.81 -14.65
C THR A 150 -22.01 8.24 -14.98
N ALA A 151 -22.29 9.20 -14.10
CA ALA A 151 -21.85 10.59 -14.25
C ALA A 151 -20.32 10.69 -14.20
N PHE A 152 -19.67 9.98 -13.27
CA PHE A 152 -18.21 9.94 -13.18
C PHE A 152 -17.57 9.38 -14.46
N ASP A 153 -18.10 8.28 -15.00
CA ASP A 153 -17.64 7.71 -16.25
C ASP A 153 -17.78 8.66 -17.41
N GLN A 154 -18.90 9.40 -17.47
CA GLN A 154 -19.11 10.40 -18.51
C GLN A 154 -18.15 11.57 -18.38
N THR A 155 -17.94 12.09 -17.19
CA THR A 155 -16.98 13.16 -16.92
C THR A 155 -15.56 12.73 -17.33
N CYS A 156 -15.12 11.56 -16.89
CA CYS A 156 -13.80 11.05 -17.25
C CYS A 156 -13.62 10.88 -18.77
N ARG A 157 -14.63 10.36 -19.46
CA ARG A 157 -14.58 10.22 -20.93
C ARG A 157 -14.52 11.56 -21.65
N THR A 158 -15.39 12.50 -21.26
CA THR A 158 -15.49 13.82 -21.92
C THR A 158 -14.24 14.65 -21.73
N ALA A 159 -13.62 14.59 -20.54
CA ALA A 159 -12.43 15.37 -20.22
C ALA A 159 -11.12 14.61 -20.45
N SER A 160 -11.16 13.41 -21.06
CA SER A 160 -9.97 12.56 -21.27
C SER A 160 -9.21 12.30 -19.96
N LEU A 161 -9.92 11.91 -18.91
CA LEU A 161 -9.38 11.61 -17.58
C LEU A 161 -9.35 10.11 -17.32
N LEU A 162 -8.44 9.68 -16.46
CA LEU A 162 -8.35 8.29 -15.99
C LEU A 162 -8.24 8.26 -14.48
N SER A 163 -9.18 7.57 -13.83
CA SER A 163 -9.09 7.29 -12.39
C SER A 163 -7.95 6.31 -12.08
N PRO A 164 -7.13 6.57 -11.04
CA PRO A 164 -6.10 5.62 -10.59
C PRO A 164 -6.67 4.24 -10.24
N ALA A 165 -7.91 4.17 -9.74
CA ALA A 165 -8.59 2.91 -9.44
C ALA A 165 -8.84 2.06 -10.69
N ARG A 166 -9.01 2.66 -11.86
CA ARG A 166 -9.21 1.97 -13.15
C ARG A 166 -7.93 1.59 -13.85
N LEU A 167 -6.80 2.13 -13.45
CA LEU A 167 -5.53 1.90 -14.11
C LEU A 167 -5.18 0.40 -14.29
N PRO A 168 -5.38 -0.48 -13.30
CA PRO A 168 -5.15 -1.91 -13.51
C PRO A 168 -6.04 -2.53 -14.59
N LEU A 169 -7.30 -2.11 -14.69
CA LEU A 169 -8.25 -2.62 -15.69
C LEU A 169 -7.87 -2.19 -17.12
N GLU A 170 -7.48 -0.92 -17.27
CA GLU A 170 -6.99 -0.40 -18.54
C GLU A 170 -5.71 -1.11 -18.99
N LEU A 171 -4.79 -1.36 -18.05
CA LEU A 171 -3.56 -2.11 -18.34
C LEU A 171 -3.88 -3.54 -18.79
N ILE A 172 -4.81 -4.23 -18.17
CA ILE A 172 -5.25 -5.56 -18.60
C ILE A 172 -5.69 -5.50 -20.08
N THR A 173 -6.57 -4.54 -20.40
CA THR A 173 -7.10 -4.37 -21.75
C THR A 173 -5.98 -4.08 -22.78
N LEU A 174 -5.03 -3.20 -22.46
CA LEU A 174 -3.90 -2.88 -23.32
C LEU A 174 -2.96 -4.08 -23.51
N ILE A 175 -2.71 -4.82 -22.44
CA ILE A 175 -1.83 -5.98 -22.47
C ILE A 175 -2.43 -7.12 -23.29
N GLU A 176 -3.74 -7.38 -23.15
CA GLU A 176 -4.47 -8.41 -23.90
C GLU A 176 -4.67 -8.04 -25.37
N ALA A 177 -4.80 -6.76 -25.70
CA ALA A 177 -4.94 -6.29 -27.08
C ALA A 177 -3.63 -6.28 -27.86
N ALA A 178 -2.47 -6.34 -27.20
CA ALA A 178 -1.17 -6.30 -27.87
C ALA A 178 -0.91 -7.59 -28.64
N SER A 179 -1.02 -7.52 -29.98
CA SER A 179 -0.91 -8.65 -30.92
C SER A 179 0.48 -9.29 -30.94
N ALA A 180 1.54 -8.54 -30.62
CA ALA A 180 2.89 -9.04 -30.44
C ALA A 180 3.25 -8.90 -28.97
N THR A 181 3.32 -10.03 -28.24
CA THR A 181 3.71 -10.03 -26.83
C THR A 181 5.24 -9.93 -26.75
N PRO A 182 5.85 -8.75 -26.59
CA PRO A 182 7.26 -8.72 -26.22
C PRO A 182 7.39 -9.50 -24.91
N SER A 183 8.44 -10.30 -24.79
CA SER A 183 8.74 -11.05 -23.57
C SER A 183 8.84 -10.06 -22.41
N ARG A 184 7.79 -9.99 -21.59
CA ARG A 184 7.80 -9.12 -20.41
C ARG A 184 8.64 -9.77 -19.32
N PRO A 185 9.39 -8.97 -18.55
CA PRO A 185 10.13 -9.51 -17.42
C PRO A 185 9.18 -10.16 -16.41
N PRO A 186 9.55 -11.32 -15.84
CA PRO A 186 8.73 -11.99 -14.85
C PRO A 186 8.63 -11.16 -13.56
N LEU A 187 7.52 -11.28 -12.83
CA LEU A 187 7.26 -10.52 -11.61
C LEU A 187 7.48 -11.37 -10.36
N LEU A 188 8.13 -10.77 -9.37
CA LEU A 188 8.21 -11.28 -8.01
C LEU A 188 7.44 -10.34 -7.08
N LEU A 189 6.38 -10.84 -6.45
CA LEU A 189 5.56 -10.08 -5.52
C LEU A 189 6.10 -10.24 -4.11
N ALA A 190 6.46 -9.12 -3.47
CA ALA A 190 7.08 -9.11 -2.14
C ALA A 190 6.20 -8.38 -1.10
N GLY A 191 5.94 -9.06 0.02
CA GLY A 191 5.19 -8.50 1.14
C GLY A 191 3.68 -8.39 0.90
N PHE A 192 3.14 -9.12 -0.06
CA PHE A 192 1.70 -9.21 -0.27
C PHE A 192 1.10 -10.23 0.70
N ASP A 193 0.23 -9.78 1.58
CA ASP A 193 -0.62 -10.62 2.43
C ASP A 193 -1.84 -11.14 1.65
N ARG A 194 -2.30 -10.35 0.70
CA ARG A 194 -3.46 -10.63 -0.15
C ARG A 194 -3.27 -10.01 -1.53
N ILE A 195 -3.59 -10.75 -2.57
CA ILE A 195 -3.66 -10.28 -3.95
C ILE A 195 -5.15 -10.11 -4.32
N LEU A 196 -5.53 -8.89 -4.70
CA LEU A 196 -6.91 -8.57 -5.07
C LEU A 196 -7.30 -9.21 -6.40
N PRO A 197 -8.59 -9.49 -6.65
CA PRO A 197 -9.04 -10.15 -7.89
C PRO A 197 -8.56 -9.46 -9.17
N THR A 198 -8.69 -8.14 -9.25
CA THR A 198 -8.23 -7.37 -10.42
C THR A 198 -6.70 -7.36 -10.54
N GLU A 199 -5.97 -7.31 -9.43
CA GLU A 199 -4.51 -7.42 -9.45
C GLU A 199 -4.05 -8.79 -9.96
N ARG A 200 -4.70 -9.86 -9.50
CA ARG A 200 -4.42 -11.22 -9.99
C ARG A 200 -4.59 -11.29 -11.49
N ARG A 201 -5.71 -10.78 -12.03
CA ARG A 201 -5.94 -10.72 -13.48
C ARG A 201 -4.87 -9.92 -14.20
N LEU A 202 -4.42 -8.80 -13.62
CA LEU A 202 -3.33 -8.00 -14.19
C LEU A 202 -2.01 -8.78 -14.25
N PHE A 203 -1.65 -9.47 -13.15
CA PHE A 203 -0.42 -10.26 -13.10
C PHE A 203 -0.50 -11.46 -14.04
N ASP A 204 -1.66 -12.12 -14.14
CA ASP A 204 -1.90 -13.21 -15.10
C ASP A 204 -1.79 -12.71 -16.55
N ALA A 205 -2.34 -11.56 -16.88
CA ALA A 205 -2.20 -10.92 -18.19
C ALA A 205 -0.76 -10.46 -18.48
N TRP A 206 -0.02 -10.01 -17.43
CA TRP A 206 1.38 -9.64 -17.56
C TRP A 206 2.26 -10.79 -18.00
N GLY A 207 2.07 -11.99 -17.43
CA GLY A 207 2.82 -13.21 -17.77
C GLY A 207 3.28 -13.99 -16.54
N LYS A 208 4.55 -14.35 -16.48
CA LYS A 208 5.07 -15.14 -15.35
C LYS A 208 5.19 -14.29 -14.09
N TRP A 209 4.62 -14.77 -13.00
CA TRP A 209 4.76 -14.15 -11.70
C TRP A 209 4.77 -15.18 -10.57
N GLN A 210 5.36 -14.82 -9.45
CA GLN A 210 5.34 -15.59 -8.20
C GLN A 210 5.33 -14.65 -6.99
N VAL A 211 4.99 -15.18 -5.82
CA VAL A 211 5.06 -14.47 -4.55
C VAL A 211 6.29 -14.95 -3.81
N THR A 212 7.04 -14.03 -3.20
CA THR A 212 8.13 -14.44 -2.30
C THR A 212 7.56 -15.29 -1.18
N SER A 213 8.28 -16.33 -0.77
CA SER A 213 7.89 -17.08 0.41
C SER A 213 7.78 -16.14 1.61
N ALA A 214 6.64 -16.17 2.29
CA ALA A 214 6.56 -15.55 3.61
C ALA A 214 7.68 -16.13 4.49
N GLY A 215 8.37 -15.27 5.24
CA GLY A 215 9.43 -15.71 6.15
C GLY A 215 8.96 -16.89 7.01
N LYS A 216 9.91 -17.63 7.57
CA LYS A 216 9.59 -18.81 8.41
C LYS A 216 8.51 -18.42 9.43
N PRO A 217 7.45 -19.24 9.57
CA PRO A 217 6.41 -18.96 10.55
C PRO A 217 7.03 -18.82 11.94
N ALA A 218 6.50 -17.88 12.75
CA ALA A 218 6.95 -17.67 14.10
C ALA A 218 6.96 -19.02 14.85
N ARG A 219 8.10 -19.39 15.43
CA ARG A 219 8.25 -20.67 16.14
C ARG A 219 7.37 -20.75 17.37
N GLN A 220 6.98 -19.60 17.94
CA GLN A 220 6.17 -19.53 19.14
C GLN A 220 5.29 -18.28 19.10
N ILE A 221 3.98 -18.48 19.22
CA ILE A 221 2.99 -17.41 19.39
C ILE A 221 2.51 -17.48 20.84
N ARG A 222 2.48 -16.34 21.54
CA ARG A 222 1.92 -16.20 22.88
C ARG A 222 0.81 -15.17 22.84
N PHE A 223 -0.29 -15.48 23.49
CA PHE A 223 -1.43 -14.58 23.64
C PHE A 223 -1.50 -14.12 25.10
N TYR A 224 -1.73 -12.84 25.29
CA TYR A 224 -1.97 -12.23 26.59
C TYR A 224 -3.29 -11.47 26.52
N SER A 225 -4.08 -11.57 27.58
CA SER A 225 -5.32 -10.82 27.73
C SER A 225 -5.19 -9.91 28.95
N THR A 226 -5.67 -8.68 28.81
CA THR A 226 -5.68 -7.66 29.86
C THR A 226 -7.08 -7.14 30.05
N SER A 227 -7.35 -6.47 31.19
CA SER A 227 -8.68 -5.96 31.53
C SER A 227 -9.07 -4.73 30.70
N ASP A 228 -8.10 -3.94 30.27
CA ASP A 228 -8.28 -2.67 29.59
C ASP A 228 -7.06 -2.30 28.73
N THR A 229 -7.22 -1.29 27.91
CA THR A 229 -6.20 -0.78 26.97
C THR A 229 -4.95 -0.25 27.69
N GLN A 230 -5.09 0.38 28.83
CA GLN A 230 -3.96 0.91 29.58
C GLN A 230 -3.09 -0.22 30.15
N SER A 231 -3.72 -1.24 30.68
CA SER A 231 -3.06 -2.47 31.14
C SER A 231 -2.37 -3.21 29.99
N GLU A 232 -2.98 -3.23 28.80
CA GLU A 232 -2.38 -3.80 27.60
C GLU A 232 -1.07 -3.07 27.22
N LEU A 233 -1.10 -1.75 27.16
CA LEU A 233 0.08 -0.94 26.83
C LEU A 233 1.19 -1.09 27.90
N ALA A 234 0.81 -1.10 29.16
CA ALA A 234 1.76 -1.33 30.26
C ALA A 234 2.42 -2.71 30.16
N ALA A 235 1.63 -3.76 29.94
CA ALA A 235 2.13 -5.11 29.77
C ALA A 235 3.05 -5.23 28.55
N CYS A 236 2.69 -4.60 27.42
CA CYS A 236 3.51 -4.57 26.23
C CYS A 236 4.87 -3.86 26.48
N ALA A 237 4.86 -2.69 27.11
CA ALA A 237 6.08 -1.94 27.42
C ALA A 237 7.00 -2.71 28.38
N LEU A 238 6.45 -3.35 29.41
CA LEU A 238 7.20 -4.21 30.34
C LEU A 238 7.76 -5.46 29.64
N TRP A 239 7.00 -6.08 28.77
CA TRP A 239 7.48 -7.21 27.97
C TRP A 239 8.65 -6.80 27.08
N CYS A 240 8.56 -5.67 26.38
CA CYS A 240 9.63 -5.13 25.57
C CYS A 240 10.88 -4.89 26.42
N LYS A 241 10.76 -4.26 27.59
CA LYS A 241 11.86 -4.01 28.52
C LYS A 241 12.55 -5.31 28.94
N HIS A 242 11.78 -6.30 29.39
CA HIS A 242 12.33 -7.59 29.81
C HIS A 242 13.00 -8.34 28.66
N HIS A 243 12.40 -8.29 27.44
CA HIS A 243 12.97 -8.96 26.29
C HIS A 243 14.31 -8.34 25.85
N LEU A 244 14.39 -7.01 25.82
CA LEU A 244 15.62 -6.29 25.48
C LEU A 244 16.70 -6.45 26.56
N ALA A 245 16.32 -6.52 27.83
CA ALA A 245 17.28 -6.81 28.90
C ALA A 245 17.91 -8.21 28.76
N ALA A 246 17.12 -9.20 28.32
CA ALA A 246 17.60 -10.55 28.07
C ALA A 246 18.35 -10.70 26.71
N ASN A 247 18.02 -9.86 25.72
CA ASN A 247 18.54 -9.92 24.35
C ASN A 247 18.83 -8.47 23.84
N PRO A 248 19.93 -7.84 24.26
CA PRO A 248 20.21 -6.41 23.96
C PRO A 248 20.29 -6.07 22.48
N ASP A 249 20.70 -7.02 21.63
CA ASP A 249 20.85 -6.84 20.18
C ASP A 249 19.53 -7.06 19.40
N SER A 250 18.42 -7.32 20.09
CA SER A 250 17.14 -7.55 19.44
C SER A 250 16.47 -6.25 19.00
N ASN A 251 15.88 -6.26 17.80
CA ASN A 251 14.97 -5.23 17.35
C ASN A 251 13.52 -5.72 17.53
N LEU A 252 12.73 -4.98 18.28
CA LEU A 252 11.32 -5.28 18.53
C LEU A 252 10.43 -4.37 17.69
N LEU A 253 9.40 -4.95 17.07
CA LEU A 253 8.35 -4.22 16.39
C LEU A 253 7.05 -4.34 17.17
N VAL A 254 6.51 -3.21 17.60
CA VAL A 254 5.18 -3.13 18.21
C VAL A 254 4.21 -2.59 17.17
N ILE A 255 3.15 -3.37 16.90
CA ILE A 255 2.09 -2.99 15.97
C ILE A 255 0.84 -2.68 16.78
N THR A 256 0.28 -1.49 16.59
CA THR A 256 -0.95 -1.04 17.24
C THR A 256 -1.91 -0.44 16.22
N GLN A 257 -3.20 -0.54 16.51
CA GLN A 257 -4.23 0.15 15.73
C GLN A 257 -4.24 1.64 16.11
N ASP A 258 -4.65 2.48 15.16
CA ASP A 258 -4.88 3.92 15.36
C ASP A 258 -3.68 4.67 15.99
N LEU A 259 -2.46 4.31 15.58
CA LEU A 259 -1.22 4.88 16.11
C LEU A 259 -1.24 6.42 16.10
N SER A 260 -1.79 7.05 15.07
CA SER A 260 -1.85 8.51 14.95
C SER A 260 -2.69 9.17 16.05
N VAL A 261 -3.78 8.51 16.48
CA VAL A 261 -4.69 9.00 17.53
C VAL A 261 -4.14 8.67 18.92
N ARG A 262 -3.56 7.47 19.06
CA ARG A 262 -3.11 6.93 20.35
C ARG A 262 -1.64 7.19 20.67
N ARG A 263 -0.92 7.91 19.81
CA ARG A 263 0.53 8.15 19.95
C ARG A 263 0.92 8.62 21.35
N GLY A 264 0.28 9.66 21.87
CA GLY A 264 0.63 10.20 23.19
C GLY A 264 0.34 9.26 24.36
N GLU A 265 -0.66 8.39 24.23
CA GLU A 265 -0.97 7.35 25.22
C GLU A 265 0.13 6.27 25.20
N ILE A 266 0.50 5.80 24.02
CA ILE A 266 1.54 4.79 23.83
C ILE A 266 2.89 5.32 24.31
N GLU A 267 3.25 6.53 23.93
CA GLU A 267 4.49 7.18 24.34
C GLU A 267 4.59 7.26 25.86
N ARG A 268 3.56 7.73 26.56
CA ARG A 268 3.54 7.78 28.02
C ARG A 268 3.68 6.40 28.65
N ALA A 269 3.01 5.37 28.12
CA ALA A 269 3.14 4.01 28.62
C ALA A 269 4.58 3.49 28.51
N PHE A 270 5.21 3.69 27.35
CA PHE A 270 6.59 3.26 27.14
C PHE A 270 7.59 4.05 28.00
N LEU A 271 7.40 5.36 28.15
CA LEU A 271 8.22 6.19 29.03
C LEU A 271 8.11 5.74 30.50
N ASN A 272 6.91 5.42 30.96
CA ASN A 272 6.68 5.07 32.36
C ASN A 272 7.16 3.65 32.70
N PHE A 273 7.01 2.70 31.79
CA PHE A 273 7.23 1.27 32.08
C PHE A 273 8.49 0.69 31.45
N ALA A 274 8.94 1.21 30.31
CA ALA A 274 10.13 0.72 29.62
C ALA A 274 11.37 1.53 29.95
N ALA A 275 11.28 2.85 30.07
CA ALA A 275 12.42 3.71 30.37
C ALA A 275 12.95 3.52 31.80
N SER A 276 14.27 3.47 31.95
CA SER A 276 14.93 3.40 33.26
C SER A 276 15.20 4.79 33.83
N SER A 277 15.27 5.81 32.94
CA SER A 277 15.37 7.24 33.28
C SER A 277 14.71 8.09 32.18
N PRO A 278 14.26 9.34 32.50
CA PRO A 278 13.71 10.25 31.48
C PRO A 278 14.71 10.64 30.36
N SER A 279 15.99 10.60 30.63
CA SER A 279 17.05 10.88 29.64
C SER A 279 17.26 9.74 28.64
N ASP A 280 16.92 8.51 29.01
CA ASP A 280 17.06 7.32 28.15
C ASP A 280 15.86 7.14 27.20
N ALA A 281 14.80 7.88 27.45
CA ALA A 281 13.49 7.68 26.81
C ALA A 281 13.49 7.91 25.31
N SER A 282 14.20 8.94 24.84
CA SER A 282 14.25 9.30 23.40
C SER A 282 15.07 8.32 22.55
N ALA A 283 15.90 7.49 23.19
CA ALA A 283 16.75 6.50 22.52
C ALA A 283 16.15 5.09 22.50
N LEU A 284 15.07 4.81 23.27
CA LEU A 284 14.57 3.46 23.50
C LEU A 284 13.58 2.97 22.42
N PHE A 285 12.84 3.86 21.80
CA PHE A 285 11.86 3.49 20.76
C PHE A 285 11.64 4.62 19.78
N GLU A 286 11.25 4.25 18.58
CA GLU A 286 10.95 5.16 17.48
C GLU A 286 9.56 4.85 16.91
N PHE A 287 8.80 5.91 16.62
CA PHE A 287 7.53 5.78 15.93
C PHE A 287 7.72 5.73 14.42
N SER A 288 7.06 4.81 13.76
CA SER A 288 7.13 4.67 12.31
C SER A 288 6.35 5.76 11.54
N LEU A 289 5.46 6.49 12.21
CA LEU A 289 4.73 7.63 11.64
C LEU A 289 5.44 8.93 12.01
N GLY A 290 5.65 9.80 11.01
CA GLY A 290 6.10 11.16 11.26
C GLY A 290 5.15 11.95 12.16
N ILE A 291 5.62 13.06 12.69
CA ILE A 291 4.77 14.05 13.39
C ILE A 291 4.24 15.01 12.33
N PRO A 292 2.91 15.30 12.29
CA PRO A 292 2.37 16.37 11.46
C PRO A 292 3.10 17.69 11.75
N LEU A 293 3.44 18.47 10.71
CA LEU A 293 4.14 19.76 10.87
C LEU A 293 3.41 20.70 11.83
N SER A 294 2.08 20.61 11.93
CA SER A 294 1.27 21.37 12.88
C SER A 294 1.52 21.01 14.36
N GLN A 295 2.22 19.93 14.66
CA GLN A 295 2.55 19.48 16.01
C GLN A 295 4.05 19.61 16.33
N VAL A 296 4.84 20.11 15.39
CA VAL A 296 6.25 20.46 15.59
C VAL A 296 6.28 21.88 16.11
N ALA A 297 6.56 22.06 17.40
CA ALA A 297 6.71 23.37 18.04
C ALA A 297 8.03 24.04 17.66
#